data_a0edd478a416e72f5f92356fe657be51
#
_entry.id   a0edd478a416e72f5f92356fe657be51
#
_cell.length_a   1.000
_cell.length_b   1.000
_cell.length_c   1.000
_cell.angle_alpha   90.00
_cell.angle_beta   90.00
_cell.angle_gamma   90.00
#
_symmetry.space_group_name_H-M   'P 1'
#
loop_
_entity.id
_entity.type
_entity.pdbx_description
1 polymer ?
#
loop_
_entity_poly.entity_id
_entity_poly.type
_entity_poly.pdbx_seq_one_letter_code
_entity_poly.pdbx_strand_id
1 'polypeptide(L)'
;MPQRTQTTRHDCVEGWSCIGKWTGVPLGLLLDRVRPLPQARFVLFRCFDSMDGPTLDGRDSRYYESIDFDDARHPQTILAYDLNDRPLPVANGAPLRCRVERQLGYKQAKYVSSIELVESFATIRGGKGGYWEDEGYEWYGGI
;
A
#
# COMPACT_ATOMS: atom_id res chain seq x y z
N MET A 1 5.43 -7.38 -17.70
CA MET A 1 4.23 -7.95 -17.05
C MET A 1 2.96 -7.34 -17.63
N PRO A 2 1.87 -8.11 -17.72
CA PRO A 2 0.59 -7.53 -18.13
C PRO A 2 0.19 -6.39 -17.22
N GLN A 3 -0.34 -5.34 -17.78
CA GLN A 3 -0.89 -4.23 -17.00
C GLN A 3 -2.40 -4.36 -16.89
N ARG A 4 -2.95 -3.77 -15.83
CA ARG A 4 -4.38 -3.65 -15.60
C ARG A 4 -4.76 -2.18 -15.47
N THR A 5 -5.85 -1.81 -16.12
CA THR A 5 -6.48 -0.49 -15.95
C THR A 5 -7.84 -0.69 -15.28
N GLN A 6 -8.11 0.10 -14.25
CA GLN A 6 -9.37 0.04 -13.50
C GLN A 6 -9.82 1.42 -13.09
N THR A 7 -11.12 1.66 -13.17
CA THR A 7 -11.74 2.90 -12.69
C THR A 7 -12.46 2.59 -11.39
N THR A 8 -11.99 3.15 -10.29
CA THR A 8 -12.49 2.81 -8.97
C THR A 8 -12.63 4.03 -8.09
N ARG A 9 -13.43 3.88 -7.02
CA ARG A 9 -13.60 4.90 -6.01
C ARG A 9 -12.50 4.77 -4.95
N HIS A 10 -11.92 5.90 -4.58
CA HIS A 10 -10.98 6.00 -3.46
C HIS A 10 -11.73 6.57 -2.26
N ASP A 11 -11.82 5.78 -1.19
CA ASP A 11 -12.51 6.19 0.04
C ASP A 11 -11.51 6.52 1.14
N CYS A 12 -11.60 7.73 1.68
CA CYS A 12 -10.78 8.16 2.81
C CYS A 12 -11.51 7.88 4.12
N VAL A 13 -10.76 7.58 5.17
CA VAL A 13 -11.30 7.37 6.52
C VAL A 13 -12.03 8.62 7.06
N GLU A 14 -11.69 9.80 6.56
CA GLU A 14 -12.35 11.07 6.91
C GLU A 14 -13.73 11.26 6.25
N GLY A 15 -14.16 10.31 5.41
CA GLY A 15 -15.50 10.30 4.84
C GLY A 15 -15.64 10.90 3.44
N TRP A 16 -14.56 11.42 2.83
CA TRP A 16 -14.61 11.87 1.44
C TRP A 16 -14.19 10.76 0.47
N SER A 17 -14.61 10.85 -0.76
CA SER A 17 -14.24 9.91 -1.82
C SER A 17 -14.05 10.62 -3.16
N CYS A 18 -13.30 9.98 -4.04
CA CYS A 18 -13.09 10.42 -5.42
C CYS A 18 -12.98 9.22 -6.35
N ILE A 19 -13.14 9.46 -7.66
CA ILE A 19 -13.04 8.42 -8.67
C ILE A 19 -11.78 8.67 -9.50
N GLY A 20 -11.01 7.61 -9.75
CA GLY A 20 -9.81 7.66 -10.59
C GLY A 20 -9.70 6.44 -11.48
N LYS A 21 -9.07 6.64 -12.63
CA LYS A 21 -8.70 5.55 -13.56
C LYS A 21 -7.23 5.24 -13.34
N TRP A 22 -6.96 4.07 -12.78
CA TRP A 22 -5.62 3.65 -12.36
C TRP A 22 -5.08 2.59 -13.31
N THR A 23 -3.82 2.71 -13.67
CA THR A 23 -3.13 1.69 -14.48
C THR A 23 -1.86 1.25 -13.76
N GLY A 24 -1.65 -0.05 -13.71
CA GLY A 24 -0.48 -0.64 -13.07
C GLY A 24 -0.39 -2.13 -13.27
N VAL A 25 0.49 -2.76 -12.50
CA VAL A 25 0.72 -4.21 -12.54
C VAL A 25 0.00 -4.87 -11.37
N PRO A 26 -0.81 -5.92 -11.62
CA PRO A 26 -1.41 -6.68 -10.53
C PRO A 26 -0.34 -7.23 -9.58
N LEU A 27 -0.50 -6.96 -8.30
CA LEU A 27 0.46 -7.40 -7.28
C LEU A 27 0.58 -8.93 -7.23
N GLY A 28 -0.52 -9.64 -7.45
CA GLY A 28 -0.52 -11.10 -7.49
C GLY A 28 0.44 -11.69 -8.53
N LEU A 29 0.59 -11.03 -9.70
CA LEU A 29 1.53 -11.48 -10.72
C LEU A 29 2.98 -11.33 -10.26
N LEU A 30 3.28 -10.25 -9.54
CA LEU A 30 4.62 -10.06 -8.97
C LEU A 30 4.89 -11.11 -7.89
N LEU A 31 3.93 -11.41 -7.05
CA LEU A 31 4.04 -12.45 -6.03
C LEU A 31 4.32 -13.83 -6.67
N ASP A 32 3.63 -14.16 -7.77
CA ASP A 32 3.87 -15.42 -8.47
C ASP A 32 5.31 -15.53 -9.00
N ARG A 33 5.89 -14.40 -9.41
CA ARG A 33 7.29 -14.37 -9.90
C ARG A 33 8.31 -14.54 -8.79
N VAL A 34 8.09 -13.93 -7.62
CA VAL A 34 9.06 -13.99 -6.52
C VAL A 34 8.93 -15.26 -5.69
N ARG A 35 7.86 -16.02 -5.85
CA ARG A 35 7.61 -17.30 -5.16
C ARG A 35 7.74 -17.15 -3.64
N PRO A 36 6.74 -16.57 -2.96
CA PRO A 36 6.80 -16.39 -1.52
C PRO A 36 7.06 -17.69 -0.77
N LEU A 37 7.84 -17.61 0.30
CA LEU A 37 8.05 -18.75 1.19
C LEU A 37 6.72 -19.12 1.88
N PRO A 38 6.52 -20.40 2.26
CA PRO A 38 5.25 -20.84 2.84
C PRO A 38 4.85 -20.11 4.13
N GLN A 39 5.82 -19.62 4.90
CA GLN A 39 5.58 -18.90 6.15
C GLN A 39 5.18 -17.43 5.96
N ALA A 40 5.34 -16.86 4.76
CA ALA A 40 4.98 -15.47 4.49
C ALA A 40 3.46 -15.30 4.56
N ARG A 41 2.99 -14.31 5.32
CA ARG A 41 1.57 -14.03 5.55
C ARG A 41 1.14 -12.63 5.16
N PHE A 42 2.07 -11.69 5.16
CA PHE A 42 1.77 -10.28 4.91
C PHE A 42 2.70 -9.70 3.87
N VAL A 43 2.17 -8.76 3.09
CA VAL A 43 2.96 -7.92 2.19
C VAL A 43 3.12 -6.57 2.87
N LEU A 44 4.36 -6.17 3.12
CA LEU A 44 4.72 -4.93 3.79
C LEU A 44 5.27 -3.95 2.76
N PHE A 45 4.69 -2.76 2.73
CA PHE A 45 5.13 -1.67 1.88
C PHE A 45 5.89 -0.65 2.71
N ARG A 46 7.11 -0.32 2.29
CA ARG A 46 7.84 0.83 2.82
C ARG A 46 7.80 1.95 1.80
N CYS A 47 7.72 3.17 2.28
CA CYS A 47 7.48 4.34 1.44
C CYS A 47 8.60 5.37 1.62
N PHE A 48 8.76 6.26 0.61
CA PHE A 48 9.76 7.31 0.67
C PHE A 48 9.37 8.47 1.57
N ASP A 49 8.06 8.74 1.71
CA ASP A 49 7.57 9.92 2.41
C ASP A 49 7.68 9.78 3.94
N SER A 50 8.01 10.90 4.57
CA SER A 50 8.10 11.03 6.03
C SER A 50 6.89 11.79 6.54
N MET A 51 6.22 11.26 7.56
CA MET A 51 4.97 11.84 8.06
C MET A 51 5.21 13.05 8.99
N ASP A 52 6.26 12.97 9.82
CA ASP A 52 6.52 13.98 10.85
C ASP A 52 7.87 14.69 10.68
N GLY A 53 8.53 14.50 9.52
CA GLY A 53 9.89 14.96 9.33
C GLY A 53 10.90 14.16 10.15
N PRO A 54 12.17 14.58 10.23
CA PRO A 54 13.15 13.89 11.04
C PRO A 54 12.75 14.01 12.52
N THR A 55 12.50 12.88 13.17
CA THR A 55 12.18 12.87 14.59
C THR A 55 13.42 13.18 15.42
N LEU A 56 13.27 13.99 16.47
CA LEU A 56 14.37 14.37 17.36
C LEU A 56 14.98 13.17 18.10
N ASP A 57 14.25 12.06 18.18
CA ASP A 57 14.69 10.84 18.85
C ASP A 57 15.25 9.78 17.89
N GLY A 58 15.42 10.12 16.61
CA GLY A 58 16.00 9.22 15.61
C GLY A 58 15.09 8.10 15.13
N ARG A 59 13.80 8.10 15.49
CA ARG A 59 12.87 7.09 15.00
C ARG A 59 12.59 7.30 13.51
N ASP A 60 12.37 6.19 12.81
CA ASP A 60 11.94 6.24 11.42
C ASP A 60 10.47 6.67 11.34
N SER A 61 10.22 7.85 10.76
CA SER A 61 8.88 8.41 10.58
C SER A 61 8.33 8.21 9.16
N ARG A 62 9.04 7.46 8.32
CA ARG A 62 8.54 7.17 6.96
C ARG A 62 7.29 6.31 7.02
N TYR A 63 6.39 6.55 6.08
CA TYR A 63 5.15 5.79 5.98
C TYR A 63 5.46 4.31 5.69
N TYR A 64 4.68 3.42 6.28
CA TYR A 64 4.68 2.00 5.95
C TYR A 64 3.27 1.44 6.14
N GLU A 65 2.98 0.34 5.46
CA GLU A 65 1.67 -0.29 5.50
C GLU A 65 1.79 -1.78 5.20
N SER A 66 0.80 -2.56 5.61
CA SER A 66 0.76 -3.98 5.31
C SER A 66 -0.64 -4.45 4.95
N ILE A 67 -0.70 -5.48 4.13
CA ILE A 67 -1.93 -6.20 3.77
C ILE A 67 -1.66 -7.69 3.82
N ASP A 68 -2.73 -8.49 3.96
CA ASP A 68 -2.60 -9.94 3.87
C ASP A 68 -2.49 -10.43 2.41
N PHE A 69 -2.23 -11.72 2.22
CA PHE A 69 -2.13 -12.27 0.87
C PHE A 69 -3.47 -12.37 0.15
N ASP A 70 -4.59 -12.48 0.85
CA ASP A 70 -5.89 -12.49 0.20
C ASP A 70 -6.14 -11.15 -0.52
N ASP A 71 -5.86 -10.04 0.16
CA ASP A 71 -5.94 -8.72 -0.48
C ASP A 71 -4.83 -8.51 -1.51
N ALA A 72 -3.61 -8.97 -1.23
CA ALA A 72 -2.49 -8.84 -2.16
C ALA A 72 -2.73 -9.57 -3.48
N ARG A 73 -3.42 -10.72 -3.44
CA ARG A 73 -3.74 -11.52 -4.63
C ARG A 73 -5.07 -11.15 -5.28
N HIS A 74 -5.83 -10.23 -4.68
CA HIS A 74 -7.07 -9.76 -5.28
C HIS A 74 -6.78 -9.14 -6.66
N PRO A 75 -7.58 -9.44 -7.70
CA PRO A 75 -7.31 -8.97 -9.07
C PRO A 75 -7.21 -7.45 -9.21
N GLN A 76 -7.88 -6.69 -8.33
CA GLN A 76 -7.85 -5.23 -8.34
C GLN A 76 -6.75 -4.63 -7.46
N THR A 77 -5.94 -5.44 -6.79
CA THR A 77 -4.76 -4.96 -6.07
C THR A 77 -3.62 -4.80 -7.06
N ILE A 78 -3.27 -3.56 -7.35
CA ILE A 78 -2.26 -3.23 -8.36
C ILE A 78 -1.20 -2.28 -7.78
N LEU A 79 -0.02 -2.35 -8.36
CA LEU A 79 1.02 -1.32 -8.18
C LEU A 79 0.83 -0.32 -9.32
N ALA A 80 0.18 0.80 -9.02
CA ALA A 80 -0.20 1.79 -10.01
C ALA A 80 0.94 2.76 -10.29
N TYR A 81 1.15 3.07 -11.57
CA TYR A 81 2.12 4.05 -12.04
C TYR A 81 1.49 5.12 -12.95
N ASP A 82 0.23 4.94 -13.38
CA ASP A 82 -0.53 5.93 -14.14
C ASP A 82 -1.87 6.23 -13.46
N LEU A 83 -2.33 7.47 -13.62
CA LEU A 83 -3.63 7.95 -13.17
C LEU A 83 -4.27 8.78 -14.28
N ASN A 84 -5.51 8.43 -14.65
CA ASN A 84 -6.29 9.12 -15.69
C ASN A 84 -5.53 9.22 -17.03
N ASP A 85 -4.92 8.11 -17.44
CA ASP A 85 -4.16 7.96 -18.69
C ASP A 85 -2.88 8.81 -18.77
N ARG A 86 -2.37 9.27 -17.63
CA ARG A 86 -1.13 10.04 -17.52
C ARG A 86 -0.23 9.43 -16.46
N PRO A 87 1.10 9.70 -16.51
CA PRO A 87 1.97 9.28 -15.42
C PRO A 87 1.44 9.75 -14.08
N LEU A 88 1.58 8.90 -13.06
CA LEU A 88 1.09 9.20 -11.71
C LEU A 88 1.73 10.49 -11.19
N PRO A 89 0.94 11.52 -10.82
CA PRO A 89 1.50 12.74 -10.25
C PRO A 89 2.18 12.48 -8.90
N VAL A 90 3.19 13.30 -8.58
CA VAL A 90 3.88 13.21 -7.28
C VAL A 90 2.89 13.33 -6.12
N ALA A 91 1.94 14.26 -6.20
CA ALA A 91 0.91 14.43 -5.16
C ALA A 91 0.04 13.20 -4.94
N ASN A 92 -0.05 12.31 -5.93
CA ASN A 92 -0.87 11.10 -5.87
C ASN A 92 -0.06 9.82 -5.61
N GLY A 93 1.26 9.94 -5.36
CA GLY A 93 2.07 8.83 -4.89
C GLY A 93 3.14 8.33 -5.85
N ALA A 94 3.54 9.14 -6.87
CA ALA A 94 4.61 8.75 -7.77
C ALA A 94 5.91 8.42 -7.01
N PRO A 95 6.73 7.50 -7.55
CA PRO A 95 6.61 6.85 -8.85
C PRO A 95 5.67 5.64 -8.87
N LEU A 96 5.34 5.08 -7.71
CA LEU A 96 4.57 3.85 -7.59
C LEU A 96 3.72 3.89 -6.33
N ARG A 97 2.46 3.50 -6.45
CA ARG A 97 1.57 3.37 -5.30
C ARG A 97 0.77 2.08 -5.37
N CYS A 98 0.29 1.61 -4.22
CA CYS A 98 -0.59 0.46 -4.15
C CYS A 98 -2.06 0.88 -4.17
N ARG A 99 -2.87 0.16 -4.95
CA ARG A 99 -4.34 0.25 -4.88
C ARG A 99 -4.88 -1.05 -4.27
N VAL A 100 -5.64 -0.92 -3.19
CA VAL A 100 -6.31 -2.04 -2.49
C VAL A 100 -7.78 -1.67 -2.38
N GLU A 101 -8.57 -2.05 -3.37
CA GLU A 101 -9.91 -1.51 -3.57
C GLU A 101 -10.92 -1.87 -2.48
N ARG A 102 -10.66 -2.93 -1.72
CA ARG A 102 -11.53 -3.35 -0.60
C ARG A 102 -11.23 -2.63 0.71
N GLN A 103 -10.26 -1.71 0.73
CA GLN A 103 -9.86 -1.02 1.95
C GLN A 103 -9.78 0.49 1.75
N LEU A 104 -9.82 1.21 2.88
CA LEU A 104 -9.74 2.67 2.90
C LEU A 104 -8.36 3.17 2.46
N GLY A 105 -8.29 4.45 2.13
CA GLY A 105 -7.12 5.07 1.52
C GLY A 105 -5.83 4.96 2.34
N TYR A 106 -5.90 4.93 3.67
CA TYR A 106 -4.68 4.80 4.48
C TYR A 106 -3.98 3.46 4.30
N LYS A 107 -4.70 2.43 3.83
CA LYS A 107 -4.14 1.11 3.51
C LYS A 107 -3.46 1.08 2.14
N GLN A 108 -3.64 2.12 1.34
CA GLN A 108 -3.18 2.17 -0.05
C GLN A 108 -1.90 2.98 -0.13
N ALA A 109 -0.76 2.30 0.15
CA ALA A 109 0.55 2.92 0.28
C ALA A 109 0.95 3.72 -0.96
N LYS A 110 1.35 4.98 -0.75
CA LYS A 110 1.90 5.87 -1.79
C LYS A 110 3.43 5.94 -1.67
N TYR A 111 4.09 6.38 -2.75
CA TYR A 111 5.55 6.55 -2.75
C TYR A 111 6.30 5.28 -2.35
N VAL A 112 5.86 4.14 -2.87
CA VAL A 112 6.42 2.84 -2.47
C VAL A 112 7.90 2.76 -2.85
N SER A 113 8.75 2.48 -1.86
CA SER A 113 10.20 2.31 -2.03
C SER A 113 10.63 0.86 -2.01
N SER A 114 9.96 0.01 -1.22
CA SER A 114 10.23 -1.42 -1.15
C SER A 114 9.00 -2.21 -0.76
N ILE A 115 9.01 -3.48 -1.14
CA ILE A 115 7.95 -4.44 -0.80
C ILE A 115 8.63 -5.64 -0.17
N GLU A 116 8.19 -6.01 1.03
CA GLU A 116 8.72 -7.13 1.79
C GLU A 116 7.62 -8.15 2.06
N LEU A 117 7.97 -9.43 2.02
CA LEU A 117 7.07 -10.51 2.40
C LEU A 117 7.47 -10.98 3.79
N VAL A 118 6.57 -10.91 4.75
CA VAL A 118 6.87 -11.18 6.14
C VAL A 118 5.88 -12.18 6.76
N GLU A 119 6.35 -12.95 7.72
CA GLU A 119 5.49 -13.84 8.50
C GLU A 119 4.65 -13.05 9.51
N SER A 120 5.23 -12.00 10.08
CA SER A 120 4.60 -11.14 11.09
C SER A 120 5.16 -9.73 10.99
N PHE A 121 4.36 -8.75 11.35
CA PHE A 121 4.80 -7.36 11.51
C PHE A 121 4.96 -6.94 12.96
N ALA A 122 4.86 -7.87 13.92
CA ALA A 122 4.85 -7.55 15.35
C ALA A 122 6.15 -6.89 15.84
N THR A 123 7.28 -7.14 15.17
CA THR A 123 8.58 -6.54 15.50
C THR A 123 8.93 -5.34 14.64
N ILE A 124 8.04 -4.92 13.74
CA ILE A 124 8.27 -3.83 12.80
C ILE A 124 7.61 -2.57 13.35
N ARG A 125 8.40 -1.54 13.64
CA ARG A 125 7.94 -0.26 14.17
C ARG A 125 7.11 -0.46 15.44
N GLY A 126 5.87 0.07 15.49
CA GLY A 126 4.97 -0.11 16.64
C GLY A 126 4.29 -1.49 16.70
N GLY A 127 4.50 -2.35 15.72
CA GLY A 127 4.02 -3.73 15.73
C GLY A 127 2.55 -3.91 15.35
N LYS A 128 1.91 -2.87 14.83
CA LYS A 128 0.48 -2.89 14.48
C LYS A 128 0.21 -3.00 12.98
N GLY A 129 1.27 -3.03 12.15
CA GLY A 129 1.17 -3.31 10.73
C GLY A 129 1.10 -2.10 9.81
N GLY A 130 1.19 -0.90 10.31
CA GLY A 130 1.21 0.31 9.52
C GLY A 130 1.39 1.56 10.37
N TYR A 131 1.66 2.71 9.70
CA TYR A 131 1.88 3.97 10.39
C TYR A 131 0.64 4.38 11.22
N TRP A 132 -0.54 4.43 10.59
CA TRP A 132 -1.77 4.84 11.27
C TRP A 132 -2.27 3.79 12.24
N GLU A 133 -2.03 2.50 11.97
CA GLU A 133 -2.37 1.42 12.90
C GLU A 133 -1.55 1.54 14.18
N ASP A 134 -0.28 1.93 14.10
CA ASP A 134 0.56 2.21 15.27
C ASP A 134 0.01 3.39 16.09
N GLU A 135 -0.72 4.31 15.44
CA GLU A 135 -1.39 5.45 16.06
C GLU A 135 -2.84 5.13 16.50
N GLY A 136 -3.28 3.89 16.39
CA GLY A 136 -4.58 3.44 16.88
C GLY A 136 -5.64 3.13 15.84
N TYR A 137 -5.34 3.20 14.54
CA TYR A 137 -6.27 2.80 13.49
C TYR A 137 -6.39 1.28 13.43
N GLU A 138 -7.50 0.80 12.89
CA GLU A 138 -7.69 -0.64 12.67
C GLU A 138 -6.77 -1.14 11.56
N TRP A 139 -6.20 -2.34 11.77
CA TRP A 139 -5.36 -2.94 10.73
C TRP A 139 -6.14 -3.29 9.47
N TYR A 140 -7.36 -3.80 9.59
CA TYR A 140 -8.22 -4.04 8.43
C TYR A 140 -9.17 -2.86 8.24
N GLY A 141 -8.82 -1.97 7.31
CA GLY A 141 -9.61 -0.79 6.97
C GLY A 141 -10.64 -1.07 5.86
N GLY A 142 -11.45 -2.10 6.03
CA GLY A 142 -12.39 -2.56 5.02
C GLY A 142 -13.54 -1.60 4.71
N ILE A 143 -14.03 -1.67 3.49
CA ILE A 143 -15.22 -0.97 3.02
C ILE A 143 -16.22 -1.94 2.41
#